data_c78540ab4d14c6b5dfc6773a2d05d7c8
#
_entry.id   c78540ab4d14c6b5dfc6773a2d05d7c8
#
_cell.length_a   1.000
_cell.length_b   1.000
_cell.length_c   1.000
_cell.angle_alpha   90.00
_cell.angle_beta   90.00
_cell.angle_gamma   90.00
#
_symmetry.space_group_name_H-M   'P 1'
#
loop_
_entity.id
_entity.type
_entity.pdbx_description
1 polymer ?
#
loop_
_entity_poly.entity_id
_entity_poly.type
_entity_poly.pdbx_seq_one_letter_code
_entity_poly.pdbx_strand_id
1 'polypeptide(L)'
;MRAYTAGTRWVWLDLDDTLIDFRANSLESLRLTYADCHLDRYFSSYGRWIKSYLHHNHDLWERYNRAEITQDYLRMHRFLDPIREHVPDMSEEEFAPEARSMDTIYLDHLARQKCMIDGAMELVRHLRAHAYNIGILSNGFTDVQHRKIHTVGLDTLIDLIGLSDDIGI
;
A
#
# COMPACT_ATOMS: atom_id res chain seq x y z
N MET A 1 -14.80 -21.98 -9.90
CA MET A 1 -15.17 -21.97 -8.47
C MET A 1 -14.93 -23.37 -7.90
N ARG A 2 -13.94 -23.56 -7.02
CA ARG A 2 -13.74 -24.84 -6.34
C ARG A 2 -14.81 -25.01 -5.27
N ALA A 3 -15.49 -26.17 -5.23
CA ALA A 3 -16.42 -26.48 -4.16
C ALA A 3 -15.63 -26.75 -2.87
N TYR A 4 -15.91 -26.00 -1.82
CA TYR A 4 -15.31 -26.19 -0.50
C TYR A 4 -16.13 -27.27 0.25
N THR A 5 -15.49 -28.38 0.55
CA THR A 5 -16.11 -29.49 1.31
C THR A 5 -15.81 -29.38 2.80
N ALA A 6 -16.66 -29.94 3.64
CA ALA A 6 -16.41 -30.06 5.08
C ALA A 6 -15.09 -30.80 5.31
N GLY A 7 -14.14 -30.19 6.04
CA GLY A 7 -12.78 -30.71 6.24
C GLY A 7 -11.68 -29.96 5.50
N THR A 8 -12.00 -28.96 4.67
CA THR A 8 -11.02 -28.11 4.01
C THR A 8 -10.25 -27.25 5.02
N ARG A 9 -8.92 -27.37 5.04
CA ARG A 9 -8.06 -26.57 5.93
C ARG A 9 -7.73 -25.24 5.29
N TRP A 10 -7.95 -24.16 6.02
CA TRP A 10 -7.62 -22.81 5.61
C TRP A 10 -6.49 -22.22 6.45
N VAL A 11 -5.62 -21.46 5.78
CA VAL A 11 -4.67 -20.56 6.43
C VAL A 11 -4.96 -19.17 5.90
N TRP A 12 -5.17 -18.23 6.81
CA TRP A 12 -5.33 -16.82 6.51
C TRP A 12 -4.05 -16.08 6.85
N LEU A 13 -3.53 -15.33 5.90
CA LEU A 13 -2.28 -14.60 6.01
C LEU A 13 -2.55 -13.12 5.74
N ASP A 14 -1.89 -12.26 6.48
CA ASP A 14 -1.77 -10.86 6.13
C ASP A 14 -0.81 -10.70 4.95
N LEU A 15 -0.87 -9.58 4.26
CA LEU A 15 -0.07 -9.32 3.06
C LEU A 15 1.16 -8.47 3.36
N ASP A 16 0.93 -7.24 3.86
CA ASP A 16 1.98 -6.23 4.02
C ASP A 16 2.81 -6.48 5.27
N ASP A 17 4.13 -6.48 5.13
CA ASP A 17 5.12 -6.83 6.17
C ASP A 17 4.96 -8.27 6.74
N THR A 18 4.16 -9.10 6.04
CA THR A 18 4.00 -10.53 6.32
C THR A 18 4.46 -11.39 5.15
N LEU A 19 3.95 -11.16 3.95
CA LEU A 19 4.38 -11.82 2.72
C LEU A 19 5.20 -10.90 1.83
N ILE A 20 4.80 -9.65 1.73
CA ILE A 20 5.47 -8.59 0.96
C ILE A 20 6.21 -7.69 1.94
N ASP A 21 7.48 -7.40 1.68
CA ASP A 21 8.23 -6.36 2.40
C ASP A 21 7.69 -4.98 1.99
N PHE A 22 6.58 -4.60 2.62
CA PHE A 22 5.93 -3.33 2.33
C PHE A 22 6.83 -2.15 2.64
N ARG A 23 7.60 -2.23 3.72
CA ARG A 23 8.50 -1.15 4.12
C ARG A 23 9.56 -0.87 3.05
N ALA A 24 10.24 -1.90 2.56
CA ALA A 24 11.25 -1.74 1.51
C ALA A 24 10.62 -1.25 0.21
N ASN A 25 9.50 -1.85 -0.20
CA ASN A 25 8.77 -1.50 -1.41
C ASN A 25 8.25 -0.07 -1.39
N SER A 26 7.67 0.35 -0.27
CA SER A 26 7.14 1.71 -0.08
C SER A 26 8.25 2.76 -0.11
N LEU A 27 9.36 2.54 0.59
CA LEU A 27 10.48 3.49 0.60
C LEU A 27 11.09 3.68 -0.80
N GLU A 28 11.26 2.60 -1.56
CA GLU A 28 11.75 2.71 -2.94
C GLU A 28 10.74 3.43 -3.84
N SER A 29 9.45 3.13 -3.70
CA SER A 29 8.39 3.79 -4.45
C SER A 29 8.32 5.29 -4.14
N LEU A 30 8.47 5.67 -2.89
CA LEU A 30 8.54 7.08 -2.46
C LEU A 30 9.79 7.78 -3.02
N ARG A 31 10.92 7.08 -3.09
CA ARG A 31 12.14 7.63 -3.69
C ARG A 31 11.94 7.94 -5.17
N LEU A 32 11.29 7.02 -5.90
CA LEU A 32 10.95 7.22 -7.32
C LEU A 32 9.94 8.37 -7.49
N THR A 33 8.90 8.40 -6.65
CA THR A 33 7.89 9.48 -6.67
C THR A 33 8.53 10.85 -6.42
N TYR A 34 9.47 10.94 -5.46
CA TYR A 34 10.21 12.19 -5.20
C TYR A 34 10.90 12.71 -6.47
N ALA A 35 11.54 11.83 -7.22
CA ALA A 35 12.23 12.19 -8.45
C ALA A 35 11.24 12.56 -9.57
N ASP A 36 10.25 11.71 -9.83
CA ASP A 36 9.31 11.86 -10.95
C ASP A 36 8.39 13.08 -10.78
N CYS A 37 8.03 13.41 -9.52
CA CYS A 37 7.21 14.58 -9.20
C CYS A 37 8.03 15.85 -8.96
N HIS A 38 9.36 15.81 -9.14
CA HIS A 38 10.25 16.96 -8.93
C HIS A 38 10.05 17.63 -7.55
N LEU A 39 9.96 16.82 -6.50
CA LEU A 39 9.72 17.33 -5.14
C LEU A 39 10.91 18.08 -4.54
N ASP A 40 12.08 18.04 -5.20
CA ASP A 40 13.25 18.88 -4.93
C ASP A 40 12.95 20.39 -5.07
N ARG A 41 11.89 20.77 -5.78
CA ARG A 41 11.41 22.16 -5.83
C ARG A 41 10.80 22.68 -4.53
N TYR A 42 10.34 21.78 -3.67
CA TYR A 42 9.75 22.11 -2.37
C TYR A 42 10.68 21.77 -1.19
N PHE A 43 11.54 20.76 -1.36
CA PHE A 43 12.36 20.24 -0.28
C PHE A 43 13.84 20.28 -0.63
N SER A 44 14.67 20.75 0.29
CA SER A 44 16.13 20.84 0.10
C SER A 44 16.82 19.46 -0.03
N SER A 45 16.12 18.36 0.29
CA SER A 45 16.60 16.98 0.11
C SER A 45 15.47 15.97 0.26
N TYR A 46 15.66 14.78 -0.35
CA TYR A 46 14.80 13.61 -0.14
C TYR A 46 14.62 13.27 1.35
N GLY A 47 15.71 13.34 2.12
CA GLY A 47 15.67 13.02 3.55
C GLY A 47 14.76 13.93 4.39
N ARG A 48 14.61 15.20 3.99
CA ARG A 48 13.64 16.10 4.64
C ARG A 48 12.21 15.77 4.26
N TRP A 49 11.97 15.56 2.96
CA TRP A 49 10.64 15.21 2.50
C TRP A 49 10.14 13.89 3.08
N ILE A 50 10.94 12.82 3.02
CA ILE A 50 10.51 11.51 3.48
C ILE A 50 10.18 11.50 4.97
N LYS A 51 10.89 12.27 5.78
CA LYS A 51 10.61 12.42 7.21
C LYS A 51 9.25 13.06 7.45
N SER A 52 8.94 14.16 6.76
CA SER A 52 7.64 14.84 6.83
C SER A 52 6.53 13.94 6.29
N TYR A 53 6.73 13.32 5.12
CA TYR A 53 5.78 12.37 4.54
C TYR A 53 5.41 11.23 5.50
N LEU A 54 6.40 10.55 6.07
CA LEU A 54 6.16 9.42 6.98
C LEU A 54 5.40 9.84 8.23
N HIS A 55 5.66 11.04 8.75
CA HIS A 55 4.95 11.59 9.90
C HIS A 55 3.46 11.81 9.56
N HIS A 56 3.15 12.58 8.52
CA HIS A 56 1.77 12.84 8.10
C HIS A 56 1.04 11.56 7.68
N ASN A 57 1.71 10.68 6.93
CA ASN A 57 1.10 9.43 6.48
C ASN A 57 0.72 8.51 7.64
N HIS A 58 1.53 8.46 8.70
CA HIS A 58 1.21 7.70 9.91
C HIS A 58 -0.08 8.23 10.58
N ASP A 59 -0.14 9.55 10.83
CA ASP A 59 -1.30 10.17 11.47
C ASP A 59 -2.58 10.03 10.63
N LEU A 60 -2.44 10.13 9.30
CA LEU A 60 -3.57 9.95 8.37
C LEU A 60 -4.09 8.51 8.39
N TRP A 61 -3.20 7.51 8.42
CA TRP A 61 -3.62 6.11 8.53
C TRP A 61 -4.30 5.81 9.86
N GLU A 62 -3.83 6.38 10.98
CA GLU A 62 -4.52 6.23 12.27
C GLU A 62 -5.94 6.81 12.23
N ARG A 63 -6.12 7.98 11.62
CA ARG A 63 -7.43 8.61 11.47
C ARG A 63 -8.33 7.83 10.52
N TYR A 64 -7.79 7.30 9.43
CA TYR A 64 -8.52 6.46 8.48
C TYR A 64 -9.01 5.17 9.15
N ASN A 65 -8.14 4.48 9.89
CA ASN A 65 -8.50 3.26 10.63
C ASN A 65 -9.57 3.50 11.71
N ARG A 66 -9.71 4.74 12.19
CA ARG A 66 -10.79 5.15 13.10
C ARG A 66 -12.04 5.68 12.37
N ALA A 67 -12.06 5.57 11.05
CA ALA A 67 -13.13 6.09 10.18
C ALA A 67 -13.40 7.61 10.35
N GLU A 68 -12.38 8.38 10.76
CA GLU A 68 -12.46 9.85 10.92
C GLU A 68 -12.28 10.59 9.60
N ILE A 69 -11.64 9.97 8.62
CA ILE A 69 -11.38 10.53 7.29
C ILE A 69 -11.66 9.49 6.20
N THR A 70 -11.91 9.97 4.99
CA THR A 70 -12.09 9.11 3.82
C THR A 70 -10.76 8.68 3.21
N GLN A 71 -10.78 7.63 2.39
CA GLN A 71 -9.64 7.18 1.59
C GLN A 71 -9.11 8.30 0.68
N ASP A 72 -9.99 9.04 -0.02
CA ASP A 72 -9.58 10.15 -0.89
C ASP A 72 -8.88 11.26 -0.10
N TYR A 73 -9.37 11.57 1.10
CA TYR A 73 -8.71 12.52 2.00
C TYR A 73 -7.30 12.05 2.37
N LEU A 74 -7.14 10.81 2.83
CA LEU A 74 -5.84 10.24 3.17
C LEU A 74 -4.88 10.30 1.96
N ARG A 75 -5.32 9.82 0.80
CA ARG A 75 -4.50 9.72 -0.41
C ARG A 75 -4.01 11.08 -0.89
N MET A 76 -4.86 12.10 -0.79
CA MET A 76 -4.49 13.48 -1.14
C MET A 76 -3.55 14.09 -0.09
N HIS A 77 -3.94 14.03 1.18
CA HIS A 77 -3.25 14.75 2.24
C HIS A 77 -1.87 14.20 2.59
N ARG A 78 -1.58 12.91 2.36
CA ARG A 78 -0.25 12.37 2.59
C ARG A 78 0.85 13.01 1.71
N PHE A 79 0.46 13.63 0.58
CA PHE A 79 1.35 14.43 -0.28
C PHE A 79 1.18 15.93 -0.07
N LEU A 80 -0.04 16.39 0.15
CA LEU A 80 -0.37 17.80 0.36
C LEU A 80 0.25 18.35 1.66
N ASP A 81 0.01 17.68 2.79
CA ASP A 81 0.38 18.21 4.10
C ASP A 81 1.89 18.42 4.27
N PRO A 82 2.78 17.47 3.84
CA PRO A 82 4.22 17.70 3.85
C PRO A 82 4.66 18.94 3.06
N ILE A 83 4.01 19.22 1.93
CA ILE A 83 4.35 20.35 1.08
C ILE A 83 3.87 21.65 1.72
N ARG A 84 2.66 21.68 2.30
CA ARG A 84 2.12 22.86 2.99
C ARG A 84 2.95 23.30 4.20
N GLU A 85 3.65 22.40 4.86
CA GLU A 85 4.62 22.78 5.91
C GLU A 85 5.72 23.71 5.38
N HIS A 86 6.06 23.61 4.08
CA HIS A 86 7.14 24.35 3.44
C HIS A 86 6.64 25.51 2.58
N VAL A 87 5.39 25.46 2.15
CA VAL A 87 4.71 26.48 1.34
C VAL A 87 3.35 26.81 1.99
N PRO A 88 3.34 27.56 3.11
CA PRO A 88 2.13 27.79 3.90
C PRO A 88 1.02 28.54 3.14
N ASP A 89 1.39 29.37 2.18
CA ASP A 89 0.44 30.17 1.37
C ASP A 89 -0.18 29.36 0.23
N MET A 90 0.16 28.07 0.09
CA MET A 90 -0.38 27.21 -0.94
C MET A 90 -1.87 26.90 -0.68
N SER A 91 -2.72 27.23 -1.63
CA SER A 91 -4.13 26.89 -1.58
C SER A 91 -4.32 25.38 -1.74
N GLU A 92 -5.11 24.77 -0.84
CA GLU A 92 -5.44 23.35 -0.94
C GLU A 92 -6.18 23.05 -2.24
N GLU A 93 -7.14 23.89 -2.62
CA GLU A 93 -7.97 23.72 -3.82
C GLU A 93 -7.11 23.72 -5.09
N GLU A 94 -6.13 24.61 -5.17
CA GLU A 94 -5.21 24.71 -6.32
C GLU A 94 -4.25 23.52 -6.40
N PHE A 95 -3.79 23.00 -5.27
CA PHE A 95 -2.79 21.93 -5.21
C PHE A 95 -3.38 20.51 -5.18
N ALA A 96 -4.64 20.35 -4.80
CA ALA A 96 -5.29 19.04 -4.68
C ALA A 96 -5.15 18.14 -5.94
N PRO A 97 -5.28 18.66 -7.19
CA PRO A 97 -5.08 17.85 -8.39
C PRO A 97 -3.64 17.29 -8.49
N GLU A 98 -2.64 18.10 -8.12
CA GLU A 98 -1.24 17.68 -8.15
C GLU A 98 -0.95 16.63 -7.05
N ALA A 99 -1.47 16.82 -5.84
CA ALA A 99 -1.33 15.86 -4.76
C ALA A 99 -1.93 14.49 -5.11
N ARG A 100 -3.11 14.48 -5.75
CA ARG A 100 -3.73 13.22 -6.26
C ARG A 100 -2.91 12.57 -7.38
N SER A 101 -2.29 13.37 -8.24
CA SER A 101 -1.38 12.86 -9.26
C SER A 101 -0.14 12.21 -8.64
N MET A 102 0.45 12.82 -7.62
CA MET A 102 1.58 12.25 -6.86
C MET A 102 1.19 10.92 -6.20
N ASP A 103 0.00 10.84 -5.61
CA ASP A 103 -0.54 9.62 -5.05
C ASP A 103 -0.66 8.51 -6.10
N THR A 104 -1.20 8.81 -7.25
CA THR A 104 -1.32 7.86 -8.36
C THR A 104 0.04 7.35 -8.82
N ILE A 105 1.03 8.24 -8.98
CA ILE A 105 2.40 7.87 -9.33
C ILE A 105 3.04 6.98 -8.27
N TYR A 106 2.87 7.33 -6.99
CA TYR A 106 3.36 6.50 -5.88
C TYR A 106 2.76 5.09 -5.88
N LEU A 107 1.44 4.98 -6.05
CA LEU A 107 0.74 3.69 -6.06
C LEU A 107 1.12 2.85 -7.29
N ASP A 108 1.40 3.49 -8.42
CA ASP A 108 1.91 2.82 -9.61
C ASP A 108 3.32 2.26 -9.40
N HIS A 109 4.20 3.02 -8.75
CA HIS A 109 5.52 2.52 -8.36
C HIS A 109 5.39 1.37 -7.37
N LEU A 110 4.56 1.53 -6.33
CA LEU A 110 4.36 0.53 -5.27
C LEU A 110 3.85 -0.79 -5.84
N ALA A 111 2.89 -0.74 -6.76
CA ALA A 111 2.32 -1.93 -7.38
C ALA A 111 3.30 -2.70 -8.28
N ARG A 112 4.41 -2.11 -8.67
CA ARG A 112 5.47 -2.74 -9.49
C ARG A 112 6.62 -3.31 -8.66
N GLN A 113 6.66 -3.03 -7.37
CA GLN A 113 7.71 -3.55 -6.48
C GLN A 113 7.54 -5.05 -6.24
N LYS A 114 8.66 -5.74 -6.01
CA LYS A 114 8.70 -7.21 -5.94
C LYS A 114 9.39 -7.74 -4.66
N CYS A 115 9.77 -6.87 -3.74
CA CYS A 115 10.42 -7.32 -2.53
C CYS A 115 9.43 -8.07 -1.66
N MET A 116 9.75 -9.30 -1.31
CA MET A 116 8.99 -10.17 -0.41
C MET A 116 9.77 -10.36 0.89
N ILE A 117 9.06 -10.73 1.94
CA ILE A 117 9.68 -11.20 3.18
C ILE A 117 10.40 -12.52 2.90
N ASP A 118 11.60 -12.67 3.44
CA ASP A 118 12.40 -13.88 3.28
C ASP A 118 11.62 -15.13 3.75
N GLY A 119 11.56 -16.16 2.90
CA GLY A 119 10.82 -17.38 3.17
C GLY A 119 9.30 -17.30 2.91
N ALA A 120 8.73 -16.15 2.60
CA ALA A 120 7.29 -16.00 2.39
C ALA A 120 6.77 -16.83 1.21
N MET A 121 7.48 -16.81 0.08
CA MET A 121 7.09 -17.59 -1.11
C MET A 121 7.23 -19.10 -0.84
N GLU A 122 8.26 -19.51 -0.12
CA GLU A 122 8.48 -20.91 0.30
C GLU A 122 7.35 -21.38 1.22
N LEU A 123 6.93 -20.55 2.19
CA LEU A 123 5.80 -20.84 3.07
C LEU A 123 4.52 -21.06 2.27
N VAL A 124 4.18 -20.16 1.35
CA VAL A 124 2.96 -20.26 0.54
C VAL A 124 2.99 -21.53 -0.32
N ARG A 125 4.11 -21.85 -0.96
CA ARG A 125 4.25 -23.08 -1.74
C ARG A 125 4.17 -24.32 -0.87
N HIS A 126 4.75 -24.30 0.33
CA HIS A 126 4.66 -25.40 1.29
C HIS A 126 3.20 -25.66 1.72
N LEU A 127 2.46 -24.62 2.05
CA LEU A 127 1.05 -24.73 2.41
C LEU A 127 0.22 -25.33 1.25
N ARG A 128 0.47 -24.89 0.02
CA ARG A 128 -0.20 -25.45 -1.18
C ARG A 128 0.12 -26.93 -1.37
N ALA A 129 1.39 -27.33 -1.23
CA ALA A 129 1.80 -28.72 -1.35
C ALA A 129 1.15 -29.65 -0.31
N HIS A 130 0.77 -29.11 0.86
CA HIS A 130 0.08 -29.83 1.92
C HIS A 130 -1.46 -29.67 1.88
N ALA A 131 -1.99 -29.26 0.73
CA ALA A 131 -3.43 -29.13 0.47
C ALA A 131 -4.17 -28.15 1.41
N TYR A 132 -3.49 -27.10 1.87
CA TYR A 132 -4.15 -25.97 2.50
C TYR A 132 -4.75 -25.03 1.44
N ASN A 133 -5.95 -24.51 1.72
CA ASN A 133 -6.43 -23.31 1.05
C ASN A 133 -5.82 -22.08 1.72
N ILE A 134 -5.48 -21.09 0.91
CA ILE A 134 -4.81 -19.89 1.39
C ILE A 134 -5.69 -18.68 1.11
N GLY A 135 -6.04 -17.96 2.16
CA GLY A 135 -6.71 -16.67 2.09
C GLY A 135 -5.76 -15.54 2.48
N ILE A 136 -5.90 -14.40 1.84
CA ILE A 136 -5.26 -13.14 2.25
C ILE A 136 -6.31 -12.28 2.95
N LEU A 137 -5.93 -11.65 4.07
CA LEU A 137 -6.67 -10.56 4.71
C LEU A 137 -5.77 -9.34 4.77
N SER A 138 -6.23 -8.19 4.27
CA SER A 138 -5.44 -6.96 4.29
C SER A 138 -6.33 -5.72 4.41
N ASN A 139 -5.81 -4.69 5.10
CA ASN A 139 -6.43 -3.37 5.24
C ASN A 139 -5.95 -2.38 4.16
N GLY A 140 -5.16 -2.83 3.19
CA GLY A 140 -4.69 -1.99 2.10
C GLY A 140 -5.77 -1.77 1.03
N PHE A 141 -5.60 -0.72 0.24
CA PHE A 141 -6.55 -0.32 -0.81
C PHE A 141 -6.69 -1.38 -1.90
N THR A 142 -7.92 -1.72 -2.25
CA THR A 142 -8.26 -2.81 -3.18
C THR A 142 -7.54 -2.68 -4.52
N ASP A 143 -7.51 -1.48 -5.11
CA ASP A 143 -6.87 -1.20 -6.40
C ASP A 143 -5.36 -1.49 -6.42
N VAL A 144 -4.70 -1.40 -5.26
CA VAL A 144 -3.25 -1.63 -5.12
C VAL A 144 -2.94 -3.07 -4.73
N GLN A 145 -3.70 -3.65 -3.79
CA GLN A 145 -3.40 -4.98 -3.25
C GLN A 145 -3.47 -6.07 -4.31
N HIS A 146 -4.47 -6.06 -5.19
CA HIS A 146 -4.56 -7.02 -6.30
C HIS A 146 -3.36 -6.93 -7.25
N ARG A 147 -2.91 -5.71 -7.57
CA ARG A 147 -1.74 -5.48 -8.42
C ARG A 147 -0.44 -5.98 -7.77
N LYS A 148 -0.25 -5.74 -6.47
CA LYS A 148 0.90 -6.23 -5.70
C LYS A 148 0.94 -7.76 -5.69
N ILE A 149 -0.18 -8.41 -5.36
CA ILE A 149 -0.32 -9.88 -5.34
C ILE A 149 0.05 -10.47 -6.71
N HIS A 150 -0.45 -9.89 -7.79
CA HIS A 150 -0.13 -10.30 -9.17
C HIS A 150 1.36 -10.10 -9.49
N THR A 151 1.91 -8.95 -9.13
CA THR A 151 3.31 -8.59 -9.45
C THR A 151 4.33 -9.54 -8.81
N VAL A 152 4.03 -10.05 -7.61
CA VAL A 152 4.91 -11.03 -6.92
C VAL A 152 4.54 -12.49 -7.24
N GLY A 153 3.53 -12.74 -8.09
CA GLY A 153 3.13 -14.07 -8.54
C GLY A 153 2.40 -14.91 -7.48
N LEU A 154 1.76 -14.26 -6.51
CA LEU A 154 0.94 -14.94 -5.50
C LEU A 154 -0.48 -15.27 -5.99
N ASP A 155 -0.98 -14.62 -7.02
CA ASP A 155 -2.34 -14.76 -7.56
C ASP A 155 -2.70 -16.20 -7.98
N THR A 156 -1.73 -16.98 -8.40
CA THR A 156 -1.91 -18.40 -8.76
C THR A 156 -1.88 -19.36 -7.57
N LEU A 157 -1.44 -18.88 -6.41
CA LEU A 157 -1.24 -19.68 -5.17
C LEU A 157 -2.29 -19.40 -4.10
N ILE A 158 -3.05 -18.31 -4.22
CA ILE A 158 -4.06 -17.87 -3.27
C ILE A 158 -5.45 -18.24 -3.78
N ASP A 159 -6.32 -18.70 -2.87
CA ASP A 159 -7.69 -19.11 -3.20
C ASP A 159 -8.70 -17.98 -2.97
N LEU A 160 -8.41 -17.06 -2.03
CA LEU A 160 -9.33 -15.99 -1.66
C LEU A 160 -8.58 -14.75 -1.15
N ILE A 161 -9.08 -13.58 -1.50
CA ILE A 161 -8.58 -12.30 -1.01
C ILE A 161 -9.75 -11.57 -0.35
N GLY A 162 -9.60 -11.22 0.92
CA GLY A 162 -10.51 -10.37 1.68
C GLY A 162 -9.81 -9.04 1.99
N LEU A 163 -10.36 -7.96 1.49
CA LEU A 163 -9.87 -6.61 1.73
C LEU A 163 -10.91 -5.84 2.53
N SER A 164 -10.48 -5.05 3.52
CA SER A 164 -11.40 -4.27 4.36
C SER A 164 -12.31 -3.36 3.53
N ASP A 165 -11.77 -2.74 2.49
CA ASP A 165 -12.54 -1.88 1.57
C ASP A 165 -13.68 -2.66 0.88
N ASP A 166 -13.49 -3.94 0.52
CA ASP A 166 -14.50 -4.76 -0.18
C ASP A 166 -15.58 -5.28 0.76
N ILE A 167 -15.26 -5.48 2.04
CA ILE A 167 -16.20 -6.02 3.04
C ILE A 167 -16.85 -4.94 3.90
N GLY A 168 -16.46 -3.69 3.71
CA GLY A 168 -17.12 -2.53 4.33
C GLY A 168 -16.87 -2.38 5.84
N ILE A 169 -15.69 -2.77 6.31
CA ILE A 169 -15.23 -2.64 7.70
C ILE A 169 -13.93 -1.85 7.76
#